data_79e5a9fa55e640f82416a1edd0f8715d
#
_entry.id   79e5a9fa55e640f82416a1edd0f8715d
#
_cell.length_a   1.000
_cell.length_b   1.000
_cell.length_c   1.000
_cell.angle_alpha   90.00
_cell.angle_beta   90.00
_cell.angle_gamma   90.00
#
_symmetry.space_group_name_H-M   'P 1'
#
loop_
_entity.id
_entity.type
_entity.pdbx_description
1 polymer ?
#
loop_
_entity_poly.entity_id
_entity_poly.type
_entity_poly.pdbx_seq_one_letter_code
_entity_poly.pdbx_strand_id
1 'polypeptide(L)'
;VAVLECVASRGVHGDRYFDFKNDYKGQITFFSLDVFDELCVALDLHDCSPATARRNVITRGVDLNELIDKEFEIQGVRFYGTQECAPCYWMDRAFAPGAEVFLRGNGGLRARILSDGKLRSTALVAGAVG
;
A
#
# COMPACT_ATOMS: atom_id res chain seq x y z
N VAL A 1 3.84 18.43 -0.68
CA VAL A 1 4.41 17.09 -0.63
C VAL A 1 3.94 16.39 0.64
N ALA A 2 3.28 15.26 0.48
CA ALA A 2 2.84 14.47 1.62
C ALA A 2 4.03 13.74 2.25
N VAL A 3 4.05 13.70 3.57
CA VAL A 3 5.07 12.99 4.34
C VAL A 3 4.36 12.01 5.26
N LEU A 4 4.79 10.74 5.23
CA LEU A 4 4.32 9.73 6.15
C LEU A 4 5.38 9.50 7.21
N GLU A 5 5.01 9.68 8.47
CA GLU A 5 5.90 9.39 9.58
C GLU A 5 5.68 7.94 10.03
N CYS A 6 6.68 7.10 9.78
CA CYS A 6 6.64 5.68 10.11
C CYS A 6 7.29 5.44 11.46
N VAL A 7 6.59 4.72 12.33
CA VAL A 7 7.08 4.40 13.67
C VAL A 7 7.16 2.89 13.81
N ALA A 8 8.35 2.40 14.10
CA ALA A 8 8.63 0.97 14.22
C ALA A 8 7.65 0.30 15.17
N SER A 9 7.07 -0.80 14.73
CA SER A 9 6.13 -1.64 15.49
C SER A 9 4.80 -0.98 15.83
N ARG A 10 4.60 0.31 15.51
CA ARG A 10 3.40 1.05 15.90
C ARG A 10 2.51 1.45 14.73
N GLY A 11 3.10 1.83 13.60
CA GLY A 11 2.35 2.20 12.42
C GLY A 11 2.72 3.57 11.86
N VAL A 12 1.83 4.13 11.03
CA VAL A 12 1.99 5.46 10.46
C VAL A 12 1.33 6.47 11.40
N HIS A 13 2.09 7.46 11.85
CA HIS A 13 1.58 8.47 12.76
C HIS A 13 0.40 9.21 12.15
N GLY A 14 -0.70 9.30 12.87
CA GLY A 14 -1.93 9.92 12.39
C GLY A 14 -2.87 8.98 11.64
N ASP A 15 -2.44 7.77 11.32
CA ASP A 15 -3.31 6.77 10.71
C ASP A 15 -4.16 6.08 11.78
N ARG A 16 -5.40 5.69 11.42
CA ARG A 16 -6.32 5.05 12.38
C ARG A 16 -5.82 3.73 12.95
N TYR A 17 -4.88 3.07 12.27
CA TYR A 17 -4.29 1.83 12.75
C TYR A 17 -3.00 2.04 13.53
N PHE A 18 -2.64 3.30 13.83
CA PHE A 18 -1.50 3.60 14.69
C PHE A 18 -1.76 3.05 16.09
N ASP A 19 -0.83 2.22 16.59
CA ASP A 19 -0.99 1.55 17.88
C ASP A 19 -2.26 0.72 18.00
N PHE A 20 -2.80 0.26 16.87
CA PHE A 20 -4.07 -0.47 16.83
C PHE A 20 -4.02 -1.72 17.73
N LYS A 21 -2.94 -2.48 17.65
CA LYS A 21 -2.64 -3.61 18.54
C LYS A 21 -1.17 -4.00 18.41
N ASN A 22 -0.67 -4.74 19.41
CA ASN A 22 0.70 -5.22 19.38
C ASN A 22 0.95 -6.11 18.16
N ASP A 23 2.08 -5.88 17.49
CA ASP A 23 2.52 -6.71 16.36
C ASP A 23 1.48 -6.81 15.25
N TYR A 24 0.75 -5.72 15.00
CA TYR A 24 -0.26 -5.69 13.96
C TYR A 24 0.36 -5.88 12.57
N LYS A 25 -0.24 -6.76 11.76
CA LYS A 25 0.30 -7.11 10.43
C LYS A 25 0.15 -5.99 9.40
N GLY A 26 -0.78 -5.07 9.60
CA GLY A 26 -1.09 -3.97 8.69
C GLY A 26 -0.69 -2.61 9.23
N GLN A 27 0.49 -2.51 9.84
CA GLN A 27 0.99 -1.22 10.36
C GLN A 27 1.11 -0.18 9.26
N ILE A 28 1.42 -0.61 8.05
CA ILE A 28 1.44 0.22 6.86
C ILE A 28 0.94 -0.60 5.67
N THR A 29 0.33 0.07 4.68
CA THR A 29 -0.20 -0.60 3.48
C THR A 29 0.33 0.07 2.23
N PHE A 30 0.57 -0.75 1.19
CA PHE A 30 1.12 -0.33 -0.09
C PHE A 30 0.17 -0.75 -1.21
N PHE A 31 0.06 0.07 -2.24
CA PHE A 31 -0.76 -0.25 -3.42
C PHE A 31 0.02 0.08 -4.69
N SER A 32 -0.08 -0.77 -5.70
CA SER A 32 0.64 -0.60 -6.96
C SER A 32 -0.11 0.36 -7.89
N LEU A 33 0.59 1.41 -8.33
CA LEU A 33 0.04 2.31 -9.35
C LEU A 33 -0.11 1.57 -10.69
N ASP A 34 0.75 0.61 -10.98
CA ASP A 34 0.64 -0.20 -12.20
C ASP A 34 -0.67 -1.01 -12.21
N VAL A 35 -1.02 -1.60 -11.07
CA VAL A 35 -2.29 -2.32 -10.91
C VAL A 35 -3.47 -1.36 -11.03
N PHE A 36 -3.36 -0.17 -10.44
CA PHE A 36 -4.39 0.86 -10.56
C PHE A 36 -4.62 1.25 -12.02
N ASP A 37 -3.53 1.44 -12.79
CA ASP A 37 -3.64 1.78 -14.20
C ASP A 37 -4.35 0.67 -14.99
N GLU A 38 -4.03 -0.60 -14.70
CA GLU A 38 -4.71 -1.74 -15.31
C GLU A 38 -6.19 -1.79 -14.94
N LEU A 39 -6.53 -1.47 -13.69
CA LEU A 39 -7.91 -1.40 -13.23
C LEU A 39 -8.69 -0.34 -14.01
N CYS A 40 -8.08 0.83 -14.20
CA CYS A 40 -8.71 1.92 -14.94
C CYS A 40 -9.02 1.52 -16.39
N VAL A 41 -8.09 0.81 -17.03
CA VAL A 41 -8.32 0.33 -18.39
C VAL A 41 -9.43 -0.72 -18.41
N ALA A 42 -9.37 -1.68 -17.50
CA ALA A 42 -10.31 -2.81 -17.48
C ALA A 42 -11.75 -2.36 -17.22
N LEU A 43 -11.95 -1.35 -16.35
CA LEU A 43 -13.28 -0.87 -15.97
C LEU A 43 -13.64 0.48 -16.61
N ASP A 44 -12.81 0.97 -17.54
CA ASP A 44 -13.03 2.24 -18.24
C ASP A 44 -13.23 3.41 -17.27
N LEU A 45 -12.31 3.54 -16.31
CA LEU A 45 -12.35 4.61 -15.31
C LEU A 45 -11.45 5.76 -15.74
N HIS A 46 -11.97 7.00 -15.66
CA HIS A 46 -11.25 8.18 -16.14
C HIS A 46 -10.95 9.21 -15.07
N ASP A 47 -11.72 9.23 -13.99
CA ASP A 47 -11.62 10.27 -12.95
C ASP A 47 -11.30 9.71 -11.56
N CYS A 48 -10.74 8.51 -11.50
CA CYS A 48 -10.38 7.91 -10.22
C CYS A 48 -8.94 8.19 -9.88
N SER A 49 -8.66 8.26 -8.58
CA SER A 49 -7.30 8.43 -8.04
C SER A 49 -6.88 7.13 -7.33
N PRO A 50 -5.59 6.76 -7.40
CA PRO A 50 -5.11 5.61 -6.62
C PRO A 50 -5.31 5.79 -5.12
N ALA A 51 -5.38 7.02 -4.63
CA ALA A 51 -5.67 7.31 -3.22
C ALA A 51 -7.03 6.79 -2.78
N THR A 52 -7.95 6.57 -3.72
CA THR A 52 -9.28 6.03 -3.42
C THR A 52 -9.20 4.63 -2.81
N ALA A 53 -8.12 3.88 -3.05
CA ALA A 53 -7.92 2.56 -2.45
C ALA A 53 -7.62 2.63 -0.95
N ARG A 54 -7.36 3.82 -0.41
CA ARG A 54 -7.07 4.06 1.02
C ARG A 54 -5.86 3.26 1.52
N ARG A 55 -4.83 3.14 0.69
CA ARG A 55 -3.55 2.59 1.10
C ARG A 55 -2.60 3.74 1.44
N ASN A 56 -1.67 3.48 2.36
CA ASN A 56 -0.75 4.52 2.83
C ASN A 56 0.22 4.96 1.75
N VAL A 57 0.74 4.02 0.97
CA VAL A 57 1.82 4.26 0.03
C VAL A 57 1.44 3.72 -1.34
N ILE A 58 1.67 4.53 -2.37
CA ILE A 58 1.47 4.12 -3.76
C ILE A 58 2.85 3.89 -4.38
N THR A 59 3.04 2.71 -4.98
CA THR A 59 4.33 2.33 -5.58
C THR A 59 4.18 2.14 -7.09
N ARG A 60 5.31 2.13 -7.82
CA ARG A 60 5.34 1.87 -9.24
C ARG A 60 6.50 0.93 -9.57
N GLY A 61 6.27 -0.01 -10.48
CA GLY A 61 7.32 -0.89 -10.98
C GLY A 61 7.75 -1.98 -10.00
N VAL A 62 6.96 -2.23 -8.96
CA VAL A 62 7.26 -3.23 -7.94
C VAL A 62 6.14 -4.24 -7.89
N ASP A 63 6.48 -5.53 -7.91
CA ASP A 63 5.52 -6.59 -7.61
C ASP A 63 5.43 -6.72 -6.10
N LEU A 64 4.40 -6.12 -5.52
CA LEU A 64 4.23 -6.10 -4.08
C LEU A 64 4.06 -7.50 -3.49
N ASN A 65 3.47 -8.43 -4.24
CA ASN A 65 3.28 -9.79 -3.75
C ASN A 65 4.61 -10.52 -3.50
N GLU A 66 5.64 -10.16 -4.24
CA GLU A 66 6.97 -10.75 -4.04
C GLU A 66 7.63 -10.30 -2.73
N LEU A 67 7.09 -9.26 -2.08
CA LEU A 67 7.61 -8.76 -0.82
C LEU A 67 6.98 -9.42 0.40
N ILE A 68 6.00 -10.30 0.20
CA ILE A 68 5.39 -11.04 1.31
C ILE A 68 6.46 -11.96 1.92
N ASP A 69 6.53 -11.94 3.25
CA ASP A 69 7.52 -12.69 4.05
C ASP A 69 8.97 -12.26 3.78
N LYS A 70 9.17 -11.02 3.32
CA LYS A 70 10.50 -10.47 3.07
C LYS A 70 10.67 -9.11 3.70
N GLU A 71 11.91 -8.80 4.12
CA GLU A 71 12.29 -7.44 4.47
C GLU A 71 12.58 -6.66 3.20
N PHE A 72 12.22 -5.38 3.23
CA PHE A 72 12.56 -4.46 2.15
C PHE A 72 12.72 -3.05 2.71
N GLU A 73 13.31 -2.16 1.92
CA GLU A 73 13.59 -0.80 2.35
C GLU A 73 13.10 0.19 1.31
N ILE A 74 12.47 1.26 1.77
CA ILE A 74 12.07 2.38 0.94
C ILE A 74 12.52 3.65 1.65
N GLN A 75 13.32 4.48 0.98
CA GLN A 75 13.78 5.76 1.50
C GLN A 75 14.41 5.66 2.90
N GLY A 76 15.15 4.59 3.15
CA GLY A 76 15.82 4.38 4.42
C GLY A 76 14.97 3.81 5.53
N VAL A 77 13.69 3.58 5.29
CA VAL A 77 12.79 2.94 6.25
C VAL A 77 12.65 1.47 5.90
N ARG A 78 12.83 0.61 6.90
CA ARG A 78 12.78 -0.84 6.71
C ARG A 78 11.42 -1.39 7.07
N PHE A 79 10.97 -2.35 6.28
CA PHE A 79 9.66 -2.98 6.40
C PHE A 79 9.77 -4.49 6.29
N TYR A 80 8.72 -5.18 6.77
CA TYR A 80 8.56 -6.61 6.55
C TYR A 80 7.16 -6.87 5.99
N GLY A 81 7.08 -7.42 4.77
CA GLY A 81 5.81 -7.75 4.14
C GLY A 81 5.12 -8.89 4.86
N THR A 82 3.87 -8.69 5.26
CA THR A 82 3.14 -9.70 6.04
C THR A 82 2.16 -10.50 5.21
N GLN A 83 1.33 -9.83 4.43
CA GLN A 83 0.31 -10.50 3.63
C GLN A 83 -0.29 -9.55 2.61
N GLU A 84 -1.03 -10.09 1.65
CA GLU A 84 -1.79 -9.27 0.73
C GLU A 84 -2.84 -8.46 1.49
N CYS A 85 -3.04 -7.22 1.06
CA CYS A 85 -4.14 -6.38 1.54
C CYS A 85 -5.35 -6.73 0.68
N ALA A 86 -6.10 -7.75 1.07
CA ALA A 86 -7.16 -8.30 0.24
C ALA A 86 -8.22 -7.24 -0.09
N PRO A 87 -8.69 -7.17 -1.34
CA PRO A 87 -9.78 -6.26 -1.69
C PRO A 87 -11.09 -6.76 -1.06
N CYS A 88 -12.03 -5.85 -0.88
CA CYS A 88 -13.34 -6.19 -0.35
C CYS A 88 -14.44 -5.52 -1.18
N TYR A 89 -15.70 -5.80 -0.83
CA TYR A 89 -16.84 -5.24 -1.57
C TYR A 89 -16.79 -3.72 -1.65
N TRP A 90 -16.14 -3.06 -0.70
CA TRP A 90 -15.99 -1.61 -0.72
C TRP A 90 -15.29 -1.11 -1.97
N MET A 91 -14.42 -1.91 -2.58
CA MET A 91 -13.73 -1.54 -3.82
C MET A 91 -14.69 -1.31 -4.98
N ASP A 92 -15.80 -2.06 -5.03
CA ASP A 92 -16.84 -1.84 -6.04
C ASP A 92 -17.53 -0.50 -5.85
N ARG A 93 -17.67 -0.05 -4.62
CA ARG A 93 -18.26 1.26 -4.31
C ARG A 93 -17.26 2.39 -4.56
N ALA A 94 -16.00 2.14 -4.25
CA ALA A 94 -14.95 3.15 -4.35
C ALA A 94 -14.57 3.44 -5.80
N PHE A 95 -14.48 2.41 -6.62
CA PHE A 95 -14.07 2.54 -8.02
C PHE A 95 -15.23 2.30 -8.98
N ALA A 96 -15.70 1.08 -9.10
CA ALA A 96 -16.82 0.70 -9.96
C ALA A 96 -17.14 -0.78 -9.73
N PRO A 97 -18.34 -1.26 -10.12
CA PRO A 97 -18.65 -2.68 -10.07
C PRO A 97 -17.60 -3.50 -10.83
N GLY A 98 -17.12 -4.57 -10.19
CA GLY A 98 -16.07 -5.43 -10.73
C GLY A 98 -14.68 -5.15 -10.18
N ALA A 99 -14.48 -4.06 -9.44
CA ALA A 99 -13.16 -3.70 -8.92
C ALA A 99 -12.65 -4.74 -7.91
N GLU A 100 -13.51 -5.22 -7.03
CA GLU A 100 -13.10 -6.24 -6.05
C GLU A 100 -12.58 -7.49 -6.76
N VAL A 101 -13.31 -7.97 -7.74
CA VAL A 101 -12.92 -9.17 -8.49
C VAL A 101 -11.62 -8.95 -9.24
N PHE A 102 -11.48 -7.79 -9.90
CA PHE A 102 -10.27 -7.46 -10.64
C PHE A 102 -9.04 -7.40 -9.73
N LEU A 103 -9.21 -6.84 -8.52
CA LEU A 103 -8.10 -6.64 -7.61
C LEU A 103 -7.73 -7.88 -6.79
N ARG A 104 -8.47 -8.98 -6.91
CA ARG A 104 -8.10 -10.22 -6.20
C ARG A 104 -6.69 -10.64 -6.56
N GLY A 105 -5.87 -10.89 -5.53
CA GLY A 105 -4.46 -11.20 -5.71
C GLY A 105 -3.55 -9.98 -5.85
N ASN A 106 -4.12 -8.78 -6.06
CA ASN A 106 -3.35 -7.54 -6.25
C ASN A 106 -3.94 -6.36 -5.47
N GLY A 107 -4.55 -6.62 -4.34
CA GLY A 107 -5.17 -5.58 -3.51
C GLY A 107 -4.18 -4.71 -2.76
N GLY A 108 -2.92 -5.03 -2.81
CA GLY A 108 -1.86 -4.31 -2.13
C GLY A 108 -1.12 -5.18 -1.12
N LEU A 109 -0.21 -4.56 -0.38
CA LEU A 109 0.64 -5.24 0.59
C LEU A 109 0.44 -4.64 1.98
N ARG A 110 0.28 -5.50 2.97
CA ARG A 110 0.33 -5.13 4.38
C ARG A 110 1.73 -5.41 4.89
N ALA A 111 2.26 -4.55 5.72
CA ALA A 111 3.61 -4.70 6.23
C ALA A 111 3.74 -4.21 7.66
N ARG A 112 4.77 -4.71 8.35
CA ARG A 112 5.24 -4.17 9.60
C ARG A 112 6.34 -3.15 9.33
N ILE A 113 6.44 -2.15 10.19
CA ILE A 113 7.50 -1.15 10.13
C ILE A 113 8.61 -1.60 11.07
N LEU A 114 9.82 -1.75 10.54
CA LEU A 114 10.96 -2.24 11.31
C LEU A 114 11.86 -1.12 11.82
N SER A 115 11.81 0.07 11.22
CA SER A 115 12.60 1.21 11.66
C SER A 115 11.81 2.50 11.53
N ASP A 116 12.12 3.47 12.38
CA ASP A 116 11.50 4.80 12.30
C ASP A 116 12.03 5.57 11.11
N GLY A 117 11.19 6.41 10.53
CA GLY A 117 11.60 7.28 9.43
C GLY A 117 10.41 7.90 8.75
N LYS A 118 10.71 8.66 7.70
CA LYS A 118 9.68 9.38 6.94
C LYS A 118 9.73 8.98 5.48
N LEU A 119 8.57 8.78 4.90
CA LEU A 119 8.42 8.56 3.46
C LEU A 119 7.85 9.82 2.83
N ARG A 120 8.41 10.22 1.70
CA ARG A 120 7.93 11.40 0.95
C ARG A 120 7.29 10.95 -0.35
N SER A 121 6.15 11.53 -0.68
CA SER A 121 5.33 11.08 -1.81
C SER A 121 6.06 11.14 -3.15
N THR A 122 6.98 12.07 -3.34
CA THR A 122 7.67 12.23 -4.62
C THR A 122 8.67 11.11 -4.92
N ALA A 123 9.00 10.29 -3.95
CA ALA A 123 9.96 9.20 -4.12
C ALA A 123 9.34 7.82 -3.92
N LEU A 124 8.02 7.71 -3.95
CA LEU A 124 7.30 6.44 -3.75
C LEU A 124 7.17 5.70 -5.08
N VAL A 125 8.29 5.40 -5.72
CA VAL A 125 8.32 4.81 -7.06
C VAL A 125 9.30 3.64 -7.10
N ALA A 126 9.29 2.94 -8.24
CA ALA A 126 10.20 1.83 -8.48
C ALA A 126 11.65 2.24 -8.23
N GLY A 127 12.43 1.32 -7.71
CA GLY A 127 13.81 1.58 -7.36
C GLY A 127 14.01 2.04 -5.93
N ALA A 128 12.93 2.43 -5.25
CA ALA A 128 13.00 2.77 -3.83
C ALA A 128 13.07 1.51 -2.96
N VAL A 129 12.72 0.36 -3.51
CA VAL A 129 12.80 -0.92 -2.81
C VAL A 129 14.21 -1.45 -2.93
N GLY A 130 14.86 -1.61 -1.82
CA GLY A 130 16.22 -2.11 -1.77
C GLY A 130 16.35 -3.60 -1.92
#